data_ab28ec386f4dce0ef1d14780b13f1a86
#
_entry.id   ab28ec386f4dce0ef1d14780b13f1a86
#
_cell.length_a   1.000
_cell.length_b   1.000
_cell.length_c   1.000
_cell.angle_alpha   90.00
_cell.angle_beta   90.00
_cell.angle_gamma   90.00
#
_symmetry.space_group_name_H-M   'P 1'
#
loop_
_entity.id
_entity.type
_entity.pdbx_description
1 polymer ?
#
loop_
_entity_poly.entity_id
_entity_poly.type
_entity_poly.pdbx_seq_one_letter_code
_entity_poly.pdbx_strand_id
1 'polypeptide(L)'
;NETMSLNPIRHKIIYIMTSLWLAAGFVSCLDEPLMDDEEIGEGTAMVSFDITSVPQTDAELGKSRAEGEAIGSINNVFVAFYKTDGKLAYRFYFDSPKTEQIKLEGSETEEYTECTRNLKAQVSFGKYRVYSVVNCGDLDATQHDAIQTEEGLKKIPFTWSSTVSENCQMSGYFHTDLSQTLNNEVKTVTINKSAVSLYSWAKRLASKVTVAFDAKNLNENVYIYLKSVQIRDIPVSCQLVNGNT
;
A
#
# COMPACT_ATOMS: atom_id res chain seq x y z
N ASN A 1 6.96 -14.59 -86.65
CA ASN A 1 6.23 -14.24 -85.46
C ASN A 1 5.98 -15.47 -84.62
N GLU A 2 6.95 -15.84 -83.73
CA GLU A 2 6.74 -16.94 -82.78
C GLU A 2 6.19 -16.32 -81.48
N THR A 3 4.95 -16.62 -81.23
CA THR A 3 4.34 -16.35 -79.94
C THR A 3 4.81 -17.38 -78.89
N MET A 4 5.65 -16.97 -78.00
CA MET A 4 6.10 -17.77 -76.87
C MET A 4 4.91 -18.12 -75.99
N SER A 5 4.40 -19.32 -76.05
CA SER A 5 3.41 -19.90 -75.17
C SER A 5 4.08 -20.14 -73.81
N LEU A 6 3.84 -19.28 -72.85
CA LEU A 6 4.29 -19.47 -71.42
C LEU A 6 3.58 -20.69 -70.85
N ASN A 7 4.36 -21.71 -70.54
CA ASN A 7 3.98 -23.01 -70.06
C ASN A 7 3.09 -22.88 -68.77
N PRO A 8 1.86 -23.45 -68.76
CA PRO A 8 0.89 -23.30 -67.64
C PRO A 8 1.40 -23.83 -66.29
N ILE A 9 2.46 -24.62 -66.30
CA ILE A 9 3.12 -25.09 -65.08
C ILE A 9 3.83 -23.95 -64.33
N ARG A 10 4.40 -22.96 -65.04
CA ARG A 10 5.07 -21.82 -64.41
C ARG A 10 4.08 -20.90 -63.67
N HIS A 11 2.90 -20.71 -64.17
CA HIS A 11 1.85 -19.93 -63.52
C HIS A 11 1.36 -20.61 -62.22
N LYS A 12 1.19 -21.94 -62.22
CA LYS A 12 0.80 -22.69 -61.03
C LYS A 12 1.88 -22.64 -59.92
N ILE A 13 3.14 -22.69 -60.30
CA ILE A 13 4.25 -22.58 -59.33
C ILE A 13 4.31 -21.17 -58.71
N ILE A 14 4.10 -20.11 -59.53
CA ILE A 14 4.07 -18.74 -59.05
C ILE A 14 2.90 -18.52 -58.07
N TYR A 15 1.70 -19.04 -58.36
CA TYR A 15 0.57 -18.94 -57.43
C TYR A 15 0.77 -19.72 -56.13
N ILE A 16 1.42 -20.88 -56.16
CA ILE A 16 1.75 -21.65 -54.96
C ILE A 16 2.78 -20.92 -54.12
N MET A 17 3.80 -20.34 -54.76
CA MET A 17 4.82 -19.56 -54.02
C MET A 17 4.26 -18.26 -53.43
N THR A 18 3.40 -17.55 -54.12
CA THR A 18 2.75 -16.34 -53.58
C THR A 18 1.73 -16.64 -52.51
N SER A 19 0.98 -17.76 -52.60
CA SER A 19 0.05 -18.16 -51.53
C SER A 19 0.80 -18.65 -50.27
N LEU A 20 1.96 -19.26 -50.43
CA LEU A 20 2.78 -19.69 -49.28
C LEU A 20 3.40 -18.47 -48.57
N TRP A 21 3.75 -17.41 -49.32
CA TRP A 21 4.24 -16.17 -48.72
C TRP A 21 3.15 -15.36 -47.99
N LEU A 22 1.89 -15.41 -48.49
CA LEU A 22 0.77 -14.76 -47.79
C LEU A 22 0.36 -15.53 -46.53
N ALA A 23 0.53 -16.84 -46.48
CA ALA A 23 0.25 -17.65 -45.29
C ALA A 23 1.32 -17.49 -44.18
N ALA A 24 2.56 -17.15 -44.57
CA ALA A 24 3.64 -16.89 -43.58
C ALA A 24 3.56 -15.49 -42.95
N GLY A 25 2.73 -14.59 -43.48
CA GLY A 25 2.61 -13.21 -42.97
C GLY A 25 1.63 -13.01 -41.82
N PHE A 26 0.87 -14.03 -41.41
CA PHE A 26 -0.14 -13.94 -40.35
C PHE A 26 0.21 -14.69 -39.06
N VAL A 27 1.43 -15.18 -38.90
CA VAL A 27 1.93 -15.74 -37.65
C VAL A 27 2.85 -14.69 -36.97
N SER A 28 2.48 -13.43 -37.05
CA SER A 28 3.00 -12.39 -36.15
C SER A 28 1.85 -11.90 -35.29
N CYS A 29 1.19 -12.76 -34.59
CA CYS A 29 0.63 -12.50 -33.26
C CYS A 29 1.81 -12.77 -32.31
N LEU A 30 2.48 -11.74 -31.94
CA LEU A 30 2.44 -11.14 -30.63
C LEU A 30 2.03 -12.11 -29.54
N ASP A 31 2.82 -13.15 -29.37
CA ASP A 31 3.22 -13.45 -28.00
C ASP A 31 4.23 -12.35 -27.66
N GLU A 32 3.76 -11.22 -27.07
CA GLU A 32 4.58 -10.62 -26.04
C GLU A 32 5.01 -11.80 -25.18
N PRO A 33 6.34 -12.05 -25.00
CA PRO A 33 6.72 -13.00 -24.00
C PRO A 33 6.05 -12.48 -22.75
N LEU A 34 5.03 -13.20 -22.25
CA LEU A 34 4.63 -13.13 -20.86
C LEU A 34 5.97 -13.15 -20.17
N MET A 35 6.38 -12.01 -19.60
CA MET A 35 7.65 -11.91 -18.89
C MET A 35 7.72 -13.16 -18.07
N ASP A 36 8.69 -14.02 -18.39
CA ASP A 36 8.90 -15.26 -17.70
C ASP A 36 8.73 -14.96 -16.23
N ASP A 37 7.71 -15.56 -15.62
CA ASP A 37 7.64 -15.62 -14.17
C ASP A 37 8.98 -16.22 -13.77
N GLU A 38 9.93 -15.34 -13.37
CA GLU A 38 11.24 -15.78 -12.91
C GLU A 38 10.96 -16.95 -11.98
N GLU A 39 11.42 -18.14 -12.37
CA GLU A 39 11.18 -19.37 -11.64
C GLU A 39 11.79 -19.15 -10.25
N ILE A 40 10.91 -18.89 -9.28
CA ILE A 40 11.35 -18.60 -7.92
C ILE A 40 11.86 -19.91 -7.36
N GLY A 41 13.16 -20.02 -7.21
CA GLY A 41 13.80 -21.22 -6.65
C GLY A 41 13.27 -21.51 -5.23
N GLU A 42 13.51 -22.73 -4.76
CA GLU A 42 13.22 -23.08 -3.37
C GLU A 42 14.23 -22.43 -2.42
N GLY A 43 13.76 -21.90 -1.30
CA GLY A 43 14.61 -21.28 -0.29
C GLY A 43 13.84 -20.46 0.73
N THR A 44 14.57 -19.91 1.68
CA THR A 44 14.02 -19.03 2.71
C THR A 44 14.80 -17.71 2.75
N ALA A 45 14.10 -16.65 3.10
CA ALA A 45 14.64 -15.32 3.29
C ALA A 45 14.47 -14.85 4.74
N MET A 46 15.43 -14.12 5.25
CA MET A 46 15.24 -13.25 6.38
C MET A 46 14.72 -11.91 5.86
N VAL A 47 13.46 -11.61 6.15
CA VAL A 47 12.82 -10.36 5.76
C VAL A 47 12.90 -9.38 6.91
N SER A 48 13.39 -8.16 6.64
CA SER A 48 13.33 -7.04 7.58
C SER A 48 12.18 -6.11 7.20
N PHE A 49 11.47 -5.61 8.21
CA PHE A 49 10.34 -4.72 8.07
C PHE A 49 10.68 -3.35 8.66
N ASP A 50 10.61 -2.32 7.83
CA ASP A 50 10.71 -0.93 8.23
C ASP A 50 9.34 -0.27 8.03
N ILE A 51 8.75 0.22 9.12
CA ILE A 51 7.41 0.82 9.08
C ILE A 51 7.54 2.25 9.58
N THR A 52 7.07 3.19 8.78
CA THR A 52 7.08 4.62 9.07
C THR A 52 5.65 5.13 9.12
N SER A 53 5.30 5.88 10.19
CA SER A 53 3.99 6.53 10.22
C SER A 53 3.96 7.70 9.25
N VAL A 54 2.85 7.83 8.48
CA VAL A 54 2.69 8.98 7.57
C VAL A 54 2.56 10.25 8.42
N PRO A 55 3.40 11.29 8.17
CA PRO A 55 3.33 12.53 8.89
C PRO A 55 1.97 13.22 8.69
N GLN A 56 1.60 14.06 9.64
CA GLN A 56 0.47 14.95 9.45
C GLN A 56 0.88 16.05 8.46
N THR A 57 0.31 16.04 7.27
CA THR A 57 0.37 17.22 6.41
C THR A 57 -0.55 18.28 6.99
N ASP A 58 -0.03 19.48 7.22
CA ASP A 58 -0.85 20.64 7.51
C ASP A 58 -1.75 20.89 6.29
N ALA A 59 -3.04 20.59 6.40
CA ALA A 59 -4.00 21.13 5.44
C ALA A 59 -3.92 22.66 5.54
N GLU A 60 -3.65 23.31 4.43
CA GLU A 60 -3.54 24.77 4.30
C GLU A 60 -4.85 25.49 4.65
N LEU A 61 -5.25 25.49 5.89
CA LEU A 61 -6.36 26.30 6.40
C LEU A 61 -5.93 26.98 7.69
N GLY A 62 -5.22 28.11 7.49
CA GLY A 62 -4.98 29.08 8.55
C GLY A 62 -3.96 28.64 9.59
N LYS A 63 -2.95 29.44 9.81
CA LYS A 63 -1.85 29.33 10.80
C LYS A 63 -2.32 29.28 12.27
N SER A 64 -3.15 28.31 12.62
CA SER A 64 -3.56 28.04 13.98
C SER A 64 -3.30 26.56 14.29
N ARG A 65 -2.03 26.24 14.54
CA ARG A 65 -1.70 25.00 15.26
C ARG A 65 -2.17 25.19 16.69
N ALA A 66 -3.26 24.53 17.06
CA ALA A 66 -3.35 24.07 18.43
C ALA A 66 -2.20 23.06 18.61
N GLU A 67 -1.30 23.28 19.56
CA GLU A 67 -0.27 22.33 19.96
C GLU A 67 -0.97 21.00 20.30
N GLY A 68 -1.00 20.10 19.33
CA GLY A 68 -1.53 18.75 19.50
C GLY A 68 -0.35 17.80 19.42
N GLU A 69 -0.20 16.96 20.43
CA GLU A 69 0.80 15.91 20.47
C GLU A 69 0.73 15.06 19.21
N ALA A 70 1.90 14.67 18.70
CA ALA A 70 2.03 13.86 17.52
C ALA A 70 1.32 12.50 17.72
N ILE A 71 0.19 12.32 17.07
CA ILE A 71 -0.59 11.09 17.09
C ILE A 71 0.06 10.10 16.10
N GLY A 72 1.17 9.52 16.46
CA GLY A 72 1.93 8.71 15.51
C GLY A 72 2.74 7.58 16.14
N SER A 73 2.58 7.33 17.44
CA SER A 73 3.33 6.29 18.15
C SER A 73 3.01 4.89 17.61
N ILE A 74 4.05 4.08 17.43
CA ILE A 74 3.96 2.69 16.99
C ILE A 74 4.18 1.79 18.21
N ASN A 75 3.10 1.24 18.77
CA ASN A 75 3.18 0.40 19.95
C ASN A 75 3.14 -1.10 19.67
N ASN A 76 2.48 -1.48 18.61
CA ASN A 76 2.51 -2.85 18.11
C ASN A 76 2.31 -2.87 16.61
N VAL A 77 2.80 -3.94 15.98
CA VAL A 77 2.73 -4.15 14.54
C VAL A 77 2.29 -5.57 14.25
N PHE A 78 1.28 -5.71 13.42
CA PHE A 78 0.88 -6.97 12.82
C PHE A 78 1.24 -6.95 11.33
N VAL A 79 1.91 -8.01 10.86
CA VAL A 79 2.33 -8.16 9.46
C VAL A 79 1.68 -9.41 8.90
N ALA A 80 0.99 -9.29 7.77
CA ALA A 80 0.34 -10.39 7.08
C ALA A 80 0.85 -10.54 5.65
N PHE A 81 1.21 -11.76 5.28
CA PHE A 81 1.64 -12.15 3.93
C PHE A 81 0.56 -12.97 3.27
N TYR A 82 0.08 -12.52 2.14
CA TYR A 82 -0.88 -13.23 1.31
C TYR A 82 -0.24 -13.67 0.01
N LYS A 83 -0.46 -14.94 -0.37
CA LYS A 83 -0.11 -15.45 -1.69
C LYS A 83 -0.94 -14.75 -2.78
N THR A 84 -0.55 -14.91 -4.02
CA THR A 84 -1.28 -14.34 -5.17
C THR A 84 -2.73 -14.82 -5.28
N ASP A 85 -3.06 -15.99 -4.71
CA ASP A 85 -4.41 -16.52 -4.60
C ASP A 85 -5.24 -15.91 -3.45
N GLY A 86 -4.67 -15.00 -2.70
CA GLY A 86 -5.31 -14.30 -1.58
C GLY A 86 -5.34 -15.08 -0.26
N LYS A 87 -4.70 -16.25 -0.17
CA LYS A 87 -4.62 -17.01 1.07
C LYS A 87 -3.47 -16.56 1.95
N LEU A 88 -3.69 -16.54 3.26
CA LEU A 88 -2.66 -16.24 4.23
C LEU A 88 -1.52 -17.24 4.11
N ALA A 89 -0.29 -16.73 3.98
CA ALA A 89 0.93 -17.52 3.97
C ALA A 89 1.67 -17.41 5.31
N TYR A 90 1.84 -16.19 5.80
CA TYR A 90 2.53 -15.92 7.06
C TYR A 90 1.86 -14.77 7.78
N ARG A 91 1.99 -14.77 9.09
CA ARG A 91 1.61 -13.68 9.98
C ARG A 91 2.65 -13.52 11.09
N PHE A 92 2.90 -12.28 11.45
CA PHE A 92 3.85 -11.95 12.51
C PHE A 92 3.27 -10.82 13.36
N TYR A 93 3.40 -10.95 14.65
CA TYR A 93 3.02 -9.91 15.59
C TYR A 93 4.25 -9.46 16.40
N PHE A 94 4.45 -8.17 16.46
CA PHE A 94 5.54 -7.53 17.20
C PHE A 94 4.92 -6.60 18.23
N ASP A 95 5.04 -6.96 19.49
CA ASP A 95 4.62 -6.12 20.60
C ASP A 95 5.76 -5.20 21.03
N SER A 96 5.40 -3.94 21.32
CA SER A 96 6.32 -2.91 21.80
C SER A 96 7.65 -2.85 21.01
N PRO A 97 7.60 -2.68 19.68
CA PRO A 97 8.81 -2.62 18.87
C PRO A 97 9.64 -1.39 19.24
N LYS A 98 10.95 -1.47 19.04
CA LYS A 98 11.80 -0.28 19.17
C LYS A 98 11.48 0.70 18.07
N THR A 99 11.24 1.95 18.44
CA THR A 99 10.95 3.04 17.53
C THR A 99 12.04 4.11 17.59
N GLU A 100 12.17 4.85 16.51
CA GLU A 100 13.02 6.04 16.42
C GLU A 100 12.27 7.15 15.68
N GLN A 101 12.61 8.40 15.99
CA GLN A 101 12.11 9.53 15.24
C GLN A 101 13.05 9.85 14.09
N ILE A 102 12.51 9.94 12.89
CA ILE A 102 13.25 10.33 11.69
C ILE A 102 12.77 11.71 11.21
N LYS A 103 13.72 12.53 10.77
CA LYS A 103 13.42 13.81 10.12
C LYS A 103 13.02 13.55 8.68
N LEU A 104 11.95 14.18 8.24
CA LEU A 104 11.50 14.10 6.84
C LEU A 104 12.32 15.06 5.98
N GLU A 105 12.87 14.54 4.91
CA GLU A 105 13.58 15.35 3.92
C GLU A 105 12.58 16.12 3.05
N GLY A 106 12.85 17.41 2.80
CA GLY A 106 12.05 18.25 1.91
C GLY A 106 10.91 19.02 2.58
N SER A 107 10.73 18.91 3.89
CA SER A 107 9.83 19.79 4.63
C SER A 107 10.52 21.11 4.97
N GLU A 108 9.85 22.25 4.71
CA GLU A 108 10.33 23.58 5.12
C GLU A 108 10.31 23.75 6.65
N THR A 109 9.50 22.95 7.33
CA THR A 109 9.44 22.84 8.78
C THR A 109 10.15 21.56 9.23
N GLU A 110 10.75 21.58 10.44
CA GLU A 110 11.34 20.36 11.00
C GLU A 110 10.23 19.39 11.40
N GLU A 111 9.82 18.54 10.46
CA GLU A 111 8.84 17.52 10.69
C GLU A 111 9.54 16.20 11.02
N TYR A 112 9.11 15.58 12.10
CA TYR A 112 9.57 14.27 12.55
C TYR A 112 8.42 13.29 12.48
N THR A 113 8.75 12.07 12.12
CA THR A 113 7.81 10.96 12.18
C THR A 113 8.44 9.77 12.86
N GLU A 114 7.61 8.91 13.41
CA GLU A 114 8.07 7.71 14.10
C GLU A 114 8.20 6.56 13.11
N CYS A 115 9.28 5.81 13.24
CA CYS A 115 9.48 4.59 12.48
C CYS A 115 9.97 3.44 13.36
N THR A 116 9.67 2.21 12.94
CA THR A 116 10.32 1.00 13.45
C THR A 116 11.33 0.51 12.44
N ARG A 117 12.42 -0.03 12.90
CA ARG A 117 13.41 -0.70 12.06
C ARG A 117 13.81 -2.04 12.65
N ASN A 118 14.34 -2.90 11.79
CA ASN A 118 14.90 -4.18 12.20
C ASN A 118 13.90 -5.19 12.79
N LEU A 119 12.61 -5.04 12.54
CA LEU A 119 11.69 -6.15 12.73
C LEU A 119 12.03 -7.22 11.71
N LYS A 120 12.20 -8.47 12.13
CA LYS A 120 12.67 -9.54 11.23
C LYS A 120 11.82 -10.79 11.39
N ALA A 121 11.57 -11.44 10.26
CA ALA A 121 10.94 -12.75 10.23
C ALA A 121 11.47 -13.58 9.06
N GLN A 122 11.41 -14.90 9.19
CA GLN A 122 11.81 -15.83 8.14
C GLN A 122 10.58 -16.25 7.34
N VAL A 123 10.68 -16.17 6.02
CA VAL A 123 9.63 -16.61 5.09
C VAL A 123 10.24 -17.40 3.94
N SER A 124 9.48 -18.26 3.29
CA SER A 124 9.93 -18.96 2.07
C SER A 124 9.97 -17.99 0.89
N PHE A 125 10.80 -18.32 -0.10
CA PHE A 125 10.78 -17.63 -1.37
C PHE A 125 9.39 -17.69 -2.00
N GLY A 126 8.98 -16.63 -2.67
CA GLY A 126 7.64 -16.55 -3.24
C GLY A 126 7.24 -15.14 -3.65
N LYS A 127 6.04 -15.05 -4.20
CA LYS A 127 5.37 -13.78 -4.51
C LYS A 127 4.26 -13.53 -3.50
N TYR A 128 4.28 -12.38 -2.85
CA TYR A 128 3.35 -12.06 -1.76
C TYR A 128 2.83 -10.64 -1.87
N ARG A 129 1.59 -10.42 -1.44
CA ARG A 129 1.08 -9.11 -1.04
C ARG A 129 1.20 -9.00 0.47
N VAL A 130 1.87 -7.96 0.95
CA VAL A 130 2.24 -7.84 2.36
C VAL A 130 1.66 -6.58 2.97
N TYR A 131 0.97 -6.75 4.08
CA TYR A 131 0.25 -5.69 4.79
C TYR A 131 0.87 -5.42 6.15
N SER A 132 0.88 -4.16 6.55
CA SER A 132 1.16 -3.73 7.92
C SER A 132 -0.10 -3.18 8.57
N VAL A 133 -0.38 -3.62 9.78
CA VAL A 133 -1.45 -3.08 10.62
C VAL A 133 -0.83 -2.71 11.96
N VAL A 134 -0.99 -1.45 12.35
CA VAL A 134 -0.30 -0.84 13.49
C VAL A 134 -1.31 -0.43 14.54
N ASN A 135 -0.99 -0.67 15.81
CA ASN A 135 -1.82 -0.34 16.97
C ASN A 135 -3.20 -1.00 17.02
N CYS A 136 -3.33 -2.16 16.39
CA CYS A 136 -4.58 -2.94 16.41
C CYS A 136 -4.48 -4.21 17.28
N GLY A 137 -3.33 -4.42 17.92
CA GLY A 137 -3.06 -5.65 18.66
C GLY A 137 -2.80 -6.85 17.76
N ASP A 138 -2.82 -8.04 18.36
CA ASP A 138 -2.66 -9.29 17.63
C ASP A 138 -3.97 -9.68 16.93
N LEU A 139 -4.02 -9.50 15.61
CA LEU A 139 -5.19 -9.87 14.81
C LEU A 139 -5.38 -11.37 14.72
N ASP A 140 -4.35 -12.18 14.91
CA ASP A 140 -4.52 -13.64 14.95
C ASP A 140 -5.31 -14.08 16.19
N ALA A 141 -5.10 -13.39 17.31
CA ALA A 141 -5.86 -13.66 18.52
C ALA A 141 -7.31 -13.13 18.48
N THR A 142 -7.55 -12.02 17.79
CA THR A 142 -8.84 -11.32 17.82
C THR A 142 -9.71 -11.49 16.58
N GLN A 143 -9.10 -11.76 15.41
CA GLN A 143 -9.74 -11.79 14.09
C GLN A 143 -9.25 -12.98 13.25
N HIS A 144 -8.95 -14.11 13.90
CA HIS A 144 -8.33 -15.28 13.28
C HIS A 144 -8.94 -15.68 11.94
N ASP A 145 -10.26 -15.85 11.91
CA ASP A 145 -10.95 -16.31 10.70
C ASP A 145 -10.91 -15.26 9.57
N ALA A 146 -11.01 -13.99 9.92
CA ALA A 146 -10.99 -12.91 8.94
C ALA A 146 -9.64 -12.80 8.26
N ILE A 147 -8.53 -12.95 8.99
CA ILE A 147 -7.18 -12.81 8.42
C ILE A 147 -6.74 -13.99 7.55
N GLN A 148 -7.49 -15.12 7.49
CA GLN A 148 -7.13 -16.27 6.65
C GLN A 148 -7.12 -15.93 5.15
N THR A 149 -7.83 -14.87 4.76
CA THR A 149 -7.85 -14.38 3.39
C THR A 149 -7.58 -12.88 3.34
N GLU A 150 -6.97 -12.44 2.25
CA GLU A 150 -6.71 -11.02 1.99
C GLU A 150 -8.01 -10.20 1.99
N GLU A 151 -9.06 -10.73 1.35
CA GLU A 151 -10.38 -10.12 1.35
C GLU A 151 -10.99 -10.00 2.75
N GLY A 152 -10.76 -11.00 3.60
CA GLY A 152 -11.21 -10.98 4.99
C GLY A 152 -10.49 -9.90 5.79
N LEU A 153 -9.15 -9.79 5.66
CA LEU A 153 -8.37 -8.71 6.29
C LEU A 153 -8.91 -7.32 5.88
N LYS A 154 -9.16 -7.12 4.58
CA LYS A 154 -9.69 -5.86 4.04
C LYS A 154 -11.07 -5.49 4.58
N LYS A 155 -11.87 -6.48 4.98
CA LYS A 155 -13.23 -6.29 5.51
C LYS A 155 -13.31 -6.11 7.02
N ILE A 156 -12.20 -6.25 7.74
CA ILE A 156 -12.20 -6.01 9.19
C ILE A 156 -12.64 -4.57 9.45
N PRO A 157 -13.73 -4.37 10.22
CA PRO A 157 -14.23 -3.03 10.49
C PRO A 157 -13.28 -2.31 11.45
N PHE A 158 -13.07 -1.03 11.18
CA PHE A 158 -12.43 -0.12 12.11
C PHE A 158 -13.48 0.40 13.11
N THR A 159 -13.18 0.26 14.40
CA THR A 159 -14.09 0.77 15.44
C THR A 159 -13.66 2.18 15.84
N TRP A 160 -14.53 3.15 15.62
CA TRP A 160 -14.32 4.52 16.04
C TRP A 160 -14.29 4.62 17.57
N SER A 161 -13.30 5.35 18.08
CA SER A 161 -13.27 5.78 19.47
C SER A 161 -13.55 7.29 19.52
N SER A 162 -14.34 7.72 20.50
CA SER A 162 -14.53 9.16 20.77
C SER A 162 -13.26 9.84 21.28
N THR A 163 -12.28 9.05 21.73
CA THR A 163 -11.00 9.54 22.22
C THR A 163 -9.91 9.14 21.24
N VAL A 164 -9.35 10.12 20.55
CA VAL A 164 -8.14 9.92 19.74
C VAL A 164 -6.97 9.85 20.70
N SER A 165 -6.42 8.67 20.90
CA SER A 165 -5.25 8.44 21.74
C SER A 165 -3.96 8.59 20.91
N GLU A 166 -2.83 8.68 21.59
CA GLU A 166 -1.49 8.62 21.00
C GLU A 166 -1.27 7.36 20.15
N ASN A 167 -2.04 6.31 20.42
CA ASN A 167 -1.98 5.02 19.78
C ASN A 167 -3.00 4.91 18.64
N CYS A 168 -3.05 5.88 17.74
CA CYS A 168 -3.93 5.82 16.59
C CYS A 168 -3.66 4.58 15.74
N GLN A 169 -4.72 3.87 15.39
CA GLN A 169 -4.64 2.72 14.50
C GLN A 169 -4.22 3.16 13.10
N MET A 170 -3.30 2.41 12.50
CA MET A 170 -2.76 2.71 11.17
C MET A 170 -2.68 1.43 10.34
N SER A 171 -2.68 1.59 9.02
CA SER A 171 -2.42 0.49 8.09
C SER A 171 -1.58 0.94 6.90
N GLY A 172 -0.91 -0.01 6.28
CA GLY A 172 -0.07 0.23 5.11
C GLY A 172 0.23 -1.06 4.36
N TYR A 173 0.98 -0.89 3.27
CA TYR A 173 1.43 -1.97 2.41
C TYR A 173 2.95 -1.97 2.36
N PHE A 174 3.53 -3.15 2.22
CA PHE A 174 4.97 -3.27 2.07
C PHE A 174 5.38 -3.28 0.61
N HIS A 175 6.48 -2.60 0.34
CA HIS A 175 7.17 -2.55 -0.94
C HIS A 175 8.67 -2.81 -0.74
N THR A 176 9.35 -3.24 -1.79
CA THR A 176 10.81 -3.36 -1.80
C THR A 176 11.52 -2.03 -2.05
N ASP A 177 10.79 -1.03 -2.54
CA ASP A 177 11.30 0.31 -2.82
C ASP A 177 10.60 1.33 -1.92
N LEU A 178 11.38 2.08 -1.15
CA LEU A 178 10.89 3.11 -0.24
C LEU A 178 10.13 4.23 -0.96
N SER A 179 10.49 4.56 -2.20
CA SER A 179 9.85 5.61 -2.98
C SER A 179 8.41 5.28 -3.40
N GLN A 180 8.05 4.00 -3.46
CA GLN A 180 6.72 3.55 -3.89
C GLN A 180 5.70 3.44 -2.76
N THR A 181 6.13 3.60 -1.53
CA THR A 181 5.31 3.34 -0.34
C THR A 181 4.20 4.35 -0.11
N LEU A 182 4.26 5.53 -0.73
CA LEU A 182 3.21 6.55 -0.65
C LEU A 182 2.02 6.27 -1.59
N ASN A 183 2.19 5.38 -2.57
CA ASN A 183 1.11 4.96 -3.46
C ASN A 183 0.13 4.04 -2.72
N ASN A 184 -1.16 4.24 -2.96
CA ASN A 184 -2.24 3.49 -2.29
C ASN A 184 -2.46 2.09 -2.88
N GLU A 185 -1.57 1.61 -3.74
CA GLU A 185 -1.74 0.33 -4.43
C GLU A 185 -0.91 -0.76 -3.79
N VAL A 186 -1.58 -1.86 -3.45
CA VAL A 186 -0.92 -3.08 -3.03
C VAL A 186 -0.22 -3.70 -4.24
N LYS A 187 1.11 -3.79 -4.17
CA LYS A 187 1.90 -4.48 -5.18
C LYS A 187 2.36 -5.84 -4.66
N THR A 188 2.49 -6.77 -5.59
CA THR A 188 3.13 -8.05 -5.28
C THR A 188 4.63 -7.83 -5.10
N VAL A 189 5.17 -8.27 -3.98
CA VAL A 189 6.60 -8.30 -3.72
C VAL A 189 7.14 -9.70 -4.01
N THR A 190 8.28 -9.77 -4.68
CA THR A 190 8.97 -11.04 -4.96
C THR A 190 10.10 -11.22 -3.96
N ILE A 191 10.09 -12.34 -3.25
CA ILE A 191 11.13 -12.76 -2.31
C ILE A 191 11.87 -13.93 -2.94
N ASN A 192 13.07 -13.68 -3.45
CA ASN A 192 13.92 -14.66 -4.14
C ASN A 192 15.39 -14.57 -3.72
N LYS A 193 15.68 -13.85 -2.63
CA LYS A 193 17.04 -13.66 -2.08
C LYS A 193 17.01 -13.94 -0.59
N SER A 194 18.12 -14.40 -0.04
CA SER A 194 18.27 -14.77 1.37
C SER A 194 18.02 -13.63 2.38
N ALA A 195 18.12 -12.37 1.94
CA ALA A 195 17.81 -11.19 2.73
C ALA A 195 17.05 -10.19 1.87
N VAL A 196 15.91 -9.69 2.39
CA VAL A 196 15.05 -8.72 1.72
C VAL A 196 14.60 -7.68 2.74
N SER A 197 14.65 -6.39 2.37
CA SER A 197 14.08 -5.30 3.16
C SER A 197 12.75 -4.88 2.55
N LEU A 198 11.74 -4.76 3.38
CA LEU A 198 10.41 -4.31 3.03
C LEU A 198 10.09 -3.03 3.80
N TYR A 199 9.55 -2.04 3.11
CA TYR A 199 9.21 -0.72 3.62
C TYR A 199 7.71 -0.48 3.56
N SER A 200 7.14 0.10 4.60
CA SER A 200 5.72 0.46 4.66
C SER A 200 5.52 1.84 5.24
N TRP A 201 4.67 2.64 4.61
CA TRP A 201 4.13 3.86 5.19
C TRP A 201 2.75 3.56 5.79
N ALA A 202 2.67 3.58 7.11
CA ALA A 202 1.43 3.34 7.83
C ALA A 202 0.60 4.62 7.91
N LYS A 203 -0.59 4.60 7.29
CA LYS A 203 -1.54 5.71 7.29
C LYS A 203 -2.52 5.56 8.44
N ARG A 204 -2.81 6.66 9.11
CA ARG A 204 -3.81 6.69 10.18
C ARG A 204 -5.20 6.45 9.59
N LEU A 205 -6.00 5.68 10.33
CA LEU A 205 -7.38 5.37 9.97
C LEU A 205 -8.37 6.40 10.49
N ALA A 206 -7.94 7.24 11.43
CA ALA A 206 -8.74 8.33 11.99
C ALA A 206 -8.01 9.66 11.88
N SER A 207 -8.77 10.75 11.75
CA SER A 207 -8.30 12.11 11.78
C SER A 207 -8.90 12.87 12.95
N LYS A 208 -8.11 13.71 13.61
CA LYS A 208 -8.58 14.62 14.65
C LYS A 208 -8.89 15.98 14.03
N VAL A 209 -10.12 16.45 14.19
CA VAL A 209 -10.51 17.79 13.79
C VAL A 209 -10.57 18.66 15.05
N THR A 210 -9.78 19.73 15.07
CA THR A 210 -9.81 20.73 16.14
C THR A 210 -10.31 22.04 15.57
N VAL A 211 -11.36 22.60 16.16
CA VAL A 211 -11.92 23.90 15.80
C VAL A 211 -11.52 24.87 16.89
N ALA A 212 -10.71 25.86 16.55
CA ALA A 212 -10.26 26.91 17.46
C ALA A 212 -10.83 28.25 17.04
N PHE A 213 -11.23 29.09 18.02
CA PHE A 213 -11.70 30.44 17.82
C PHE A 213 -10.77 31.38 18.57
N ASP A 214 -10.30 32.42 17.88
CA ASP A 214 -9.48 33.46 18.48
C ASP A 214 -10.26 34.79 18.47
N ALA A 215 -10.43 35.38 19.63
CA ALA A 215 -11.12 36.63 19.85
C ALA A 215 -10.17 37.85 19.95
N LYS A 216 -8.86 37.65 19.77
CA LYS A 216 -7.86 38.72 19.99
C LYS A 216 -8.04 39.99 19.15
N ASN A 217 -8.68 39.86 17.98
CA ASN A 217 -8.91 40.97 17.07
C ASN A 217 -10.34 41.56 17.15
N LEU A 218 -11.12 41.19 18.15
CA LEU A 218 -12.42 41.76 18.37
C LEU A 218 -12.29 43.12 19.08
N ASN A 219 -13.18 44.04 18.72
CA ASN A 219 -13.30 45.33 19.44
C ASN A 219 -13.73 45.10 20.89
N GLU A 220 -13.36 45.98 21.77
CA GLU A 220 -13.84 45.95 23.13
C GLU A 220 -15.38 45.88 23.21
N ASN A 221 -15.89 45.00 24.07
CA ASN A 221 -17.31 44.73 24.25
C ASN A 221 -18.01 43.95 23.12
N VAL A 222 -17.23 43.35 22.19
CA VAL A 222 -17.79 42.38 21.22
C VAL A 222 -17.52 40.97 21.72
N TYR A 223 -18.58 40.15 21.81
CA TYR A 223 -18.51 38.78 22.26
C TYR A 223 -19.04 37.86 21.16
N ILE A 224 -18.30 36.79 20.87
CA ILE A 224 -18.76 35.70 19.97
C ILE A 224 -19.15 34.50 20.80
N TYR A 225 -20.37 34.04 20.63
CA TYR A 225 -20.87 32.82 21.28
C TYR A 225 -20.95 31.69 20.25
N LEU A 226 -20.09 30.70 20.42
CA LEU A 226 -20.18 29.50 19.60
C LEU A 226 -21.35 28.64 20.10
N LYS A 227 -22.40 28.52 19.30
CA LYS A 227 -23.59 27.75 19.68
C LYS A 227 -23.48 26.26 19.37
N SER A 228 -22.90 25.90 18.22
CA SER A 228 -22.69 24.51 17.83
C SER A 228 -21.63 24.39 16.75
N VAL A 229 -20.95 23.25 16.74
CA VAL A 229 -20.09 22.79 15.64
C VAL A 229 -20.66 21.48 15.15
N GLN A 230 -20.86 21.35 13.84
CA GLN A 230 -21.39 20.14 13.24
C GLN A 230 -20.38 19.67 12.18
N ILE A 231 -19.99 18.41 12.25
CA ILE A 231 -19.24 17.73 11.19
C ILE A 231 -20.27 16.89 10.43
N ARG A 232 -20.33 17.07 9.11
CA ARG A 232 -21.27 16.34 8.23
C ARG A 232 -20.50 15.37 7.35
N ASP A 233 -21.25 14.43 6.75
CA ASP A 233 -20.71 13.47 5.79
C ASP A 233 -19.60 12.59 6.36
N ILE A 234 -19.73 12.24 7.65
CA ILE A 234 -18.82 11.29 8.29
C ILE A 234 -19.22 9.89 7.83
N PRO A 235 -18.30 9.06 7.32
CA PRO A 235 -18.58 7.67 6.98
C PRO A 235 -19.11 6.91 8.20
N VAL A 236 -20.13 6.10 8.00
CA VAL A 236 -20.73 5.27 9.08
C VAL A 236 -19.80 4.14 9.48
N SER A 237 -18.97 3.67 8.54
CA SER A 237 -18.01 2.60 8.75
C SER A 237 -16.74 2.86 7.97
N CYS A 238 -15.64 2.35 8.47
CA CYS A 238 -14.34 2.36 7.83
C CYS A 238 -13.75 0.96 7.93
N GLN A 239 -13.02 0.54 6.92
CA GLN A 239 -12.32 -0.74 6.93
C GLN A 239 -10.85 -0.53 7.32
N LEU A 240 -10.29 -1.54 8.02
CA LEU A 240 -8.95 -1.45 8.59
C LEU A 240 -7.85 -1.20 7.55
N VAL A 241 -8.00 -1.74 6.35
CA VAL A 241 -6.94 -1.71 5.32
C VAL A 241 -7.31 -0.87 4.10
N ASN A 242 -8.56 -0.82 3.72
CA ASN A 242 -8.99 -0.11 2.50
C ASN A 242 -9.31 1.37 2.70
N GLY A 243 -9.35 1.85 3.94
CA GLY A 243 -9.83 3.19 4.22
C GLY A 243 -11.31 3.39 3.84
N ASN A 244 -11.69 4.64 3.67
CA ASN A 244 -13.04 4.99 3.20
C ASN A 244 -13.08 4.94 1.67
N THR A 245 -13.98 4.19 1.13
CA THR A 245 -14.44 4.31 -0.26
C THR A 245 -15.70 5.15 -0.30
#